data_ea67febd2e86e8c49e3b4e8359de8fa1
#
_entry.id   ea67febd2e86e8c49e3b4e8359de8fa1
#
_cell.length_a   1.000
_cell.length_b   1.000
_cell.length_c   1.000
_cell.angle_alpha   90.00
_cell.angle_beta   90.00
_cell.angle_gamma   90.00
#
_symmetry.space_group_name_H-M   'P 1'
#
loop_
_entity.id
_entity.type
_entity.pdbx_description
1 polymer ?
#
loop_
_entity_poly.entity_id
_entity_poly.type
_entity_poly.pdbx_seq_one_letter_code
_entity_poly.pdbx_strand_id
1 'polypeptide(L)'
;MHDVEWLHLDAIARIEASSEAAEHPLKHALVTGQGTEWRASHSGTQLIQVRFHQPRHVRRIRLVIADPDQTRTQEFTITCSSNRGERHRVVVRQQFNFSRGATTEVEEYHVDLPDATALELRIVPDVGGGAAIARLTELLVA
;
A
#
# COMPACT_ATOMS: atom_id res chain seq x y z
N MET A 1 -4.06 -5.12 26.84
CA MET A 1 -3.70 -4.56 25.53
C MET A 1 -3.47 -5.69 24.54
N HIS A 2 -4.10 -5.60 23.41
CA HIS A 2 -3.96 -6.64 22.39
C HIS A 2 -3.15 -6.08 21.24
N ASP A 3 -2.02 -6.70 20.96
CA ASP A 3 -1.28 -6.39 19.75
C ASP A 3 -2.08 -6.88 18.54
N VAL A 4 -2.08 -6.08 17.50
CA VAL A 4 -2.73 -6.46 16.25
C VAL A 4 -1.88 -7.54 15.59
N GLU A 5 -2.52 -8.65 15.28
CA GLU A 5 -1.88 -9.72 14.56
C GLU A 5 -2.08 -9.48 13.06
N TRP A 6 -1.03 -9.02 12.40
CA TRP A 6 -1.04 -8.78 10.97
C TRP A 6 -1.02 -10.09 10.19
N LEU A 7 -1.78 -10.13 9.10
CA LEU A 7 -1.81 -11.29 8.23
C LEU A 7 -0.46 -11.45 7.51
N HIS A 8 -0.06 -12.69 7.31
CA HIS A 8 1.10 -13.01 6.47
C HIS A 8 0.66 -13.01 5.01
N LEU A 9 0.64 -11.83 4.38
CA LEU A 9 0.08 -11.64 3.06
C LEU A 9 0.71 -12.54 2.00
N ASP A 10 2.01 -12.73 2.07
CA ASP A 10 2.72 -13.59 1.11
C ASP A 10 2.30 -15.06 1.19
N ALA A 11 1.73 -15.50 2.32
CA ALA A 11 1.25 -16.87 2.49
C ALA A 11 -0.21 -17.04 2.05
N ILE A 12 -1.02 -15.98 2.10
CA ILE A 12 -2.47 -16.09 1.88
C ILE A 12 -2.97 -15.37 0.65
N ALA A 13 -2.06 -14.70 -0.07
CA ALA A 13 -2.43 -13.90 -1.22
C ALA A 13 -1.33 -13.92 -2.27
N ARG A 14 -1.74 -13.67 -3.50
CA ARG A 14 -0.81 -13.34 -4.57
C ARG A 14 -0.63 -11.84 -4.58
N ILE A 15 0.61 -11.38 -4.50
CA ILE A 15 0.92 -9.96 -4.38
C ILE A 15 1.80 -9.55 -5.54
N GLU A 16 1.39 -8.47 -6.22
CA GLU A 16 2.10 -7.97 -7.39
C GLU A 16 2.19 -6.45 -7.33
N ALA A 17 3.35 -5.92 -7.73
CA ALA A 17 3.53 -4.51 -8.00
C ALA A 17 3.67 -4.29 -9.50
N SER A 18 3.23 -3.15 -10.00
CA SER A 18 3.37 -2.79 -11.42
C SER A 18 4.82 -2.68 -11.85
N SER A 19 5.72 -2.36 -10.92
CA SER A 19 7.17 -2.39 -11.15
C SER A 19 7.90 -2.53 -9.82
N GLU A 20 9.16 -2.98 -9.89
CA GLU A 20 10.03 -3.09 -8.72
C GLU A 20 11.44 -2.69 -9.13
N ALA A 21 12.04 -1.77 -8.38
CA ALA A 21 13.45 -1.46 -8.55
C ALA A 21 14.30 -2.62 -8.04
N ALA A 22 15.49 -2.78 -8.60
CA ALA A 22 16.43 -3.78 -8.12
C ALA A 22 16.68 -3.54 -6.62
N GLU A 23 16.74 -4.60 -5.84
CA GLU A 23 16.97 -4.56 -4.38
C GLU A 23 15.82 -3.97 -3.55
N HIS A 24 14.71 -3.57 -4.19
CA HIS A 24 13.54 -3.03 -3.51
C HIS A 24 12.25 -3.75 -3.92
N PRO A 25 12.18 -5.08 -3.77
CA PRO A 25 10.98 -5.82 -4.13
C PRO A 25 9.82 -5.54 -3.18
N LEU A 26 8.61 -5.82 -3.64
CA LEU A 26 7.40 -5.58 -2.86
C LEU A 26 7.39 -6.33 -1.52
N LYS A 27 7.98 -7.51 -1.46
CA LYS A 27 8.02 -8.30 -0.21
C LYS A 27 8.67 -7.53 0.95
N HIS A 28 9.54 -6.56 0.66
CA HIS A 28 10.16 -5.73 1.69
C HIS A 28 9.15 -4.84 2.42
N ALA A 29 8.00 -4.55 1.81
CA ALA A 29 6.96 -3.73 2.42
C ALA A 29 5.95 -4.56 3.23
N LEU A 30 6.05 -5.89 3.20
CA LEU A 30 5.08 -6.76 3.85
C LEU A 30 5.47 -7.15 5.27
N VAL A 31 6.59 -6.67 5.75
CA VAL A 31 7.11 -6.97 7.08
C VAL A 31 7.34 -5.68 7.87
N THR A 32 7.26 -5.79 9.19
CA THR A 32 7.45 -4.63 10.07
C THR A 32 8.89 -4.51 10.53
N GLY A 33 9.33 -3.27 10.74
CA GLY A 33 10.55 -2.98 11.48
C GLY A 33 11.86 -3.42 10.84
N GLN A 34 11.86 -3.76 9.57
CA GLN A 34 13.07 -4.26 8.90
C GLN A 34 13.91 -3.15 8.26
N GLY A 35 13.41 -1.93 8.24
CA GLY A 35 14.10 -0.82 7.57
C GLY A 35 14.21 -0.98 6.06
N THR A 36 13.43 -1.88 5.48
CA THR A 36 13.40 -2.15 4.05
C THR A 36 12.15 -1.56 3.43
N GLU A 37 12.13 -1.42 2.11
CA GLU A 37 11.00 -0.84 1.42
C GLU A 37 10.88 -1.39 -0.01
N TRP A 38 9.69 -1.25 -0.56
CA TRP A 38 9.48 -1.38 -1.99
C TRP A 38 9.73 -0.03 -2.65
N ARG A 39 10.33 -0.05 -3.85
CA ARG A 39 10.41 1.11 -4.75
C ARG A 39 10.00 0.71 -6.14
N ALA A 40 9.31 1.62 -6.82
CA ALA A 40 9.03 1.46 -8.24
C ALA A 40 10.34 1.55 -9.04
N SER A 41 10.36 0.94 -10.21
CA SER A 41 11.53 0.99 -11.09
C SER A 41 11.59 2.25 -11.94
N HIS A 42 10.49 2.99 -12.01
CA HIS A 42 10.38 4.22 -12.81
C HIS A 42 9.34 5.16 -12.19
N SER A 43 9.34 6.42 -12.67
CA SER A 43 8.40 7.43 -12.18
C SER A 43 6.96 7.14 -12.64
N GLY A 44 6.04 7.87 -12.06
CA GLY A 44 4.63 7.81 -12.42
C GLY A 44 3.81 6.88 -11.55
N THR A 45 2.55 6.77 -11.90
CA THR A 45 1.56 5.99 -11.13
C THR A 45 1.93 4.51 -11.09
N GLN A 46 1.78 3.92 -9.92
CA GLN A 46 2.06 2.51 -9.69
C GLN A 46 0.85 1.83 -9.06
N LEU A 47 0.74 0.54 -9.32
CA LEU A 47 -0.32 -0.31 -8.73
C LEU A 47 0.31 -1.43 -7.93
N ILE A 48 -0.26 -1.67 -6.76
CA ILE A 48 0.06 -2.83 -5.94
C ILE A 48 -1.24 -3.60 -5.73
N GLN A 49 -1.24 -4.89 -6.07
CA GLN A 49 -2.41 -5.75 -5.97
C GLN A 49 -2.19 -6.85 -4.97
N VAL A 50 -3.16 -7.03 -4.09
CA VAL A 50 -3.23 -8.14 -3.14
C VAL A 50 -4.46 -8.97 -3.52
N ARG A 51 -4.24 -10.18 -4.02
CA ARG A 51 -5.33 -11.09 -4.41
C ARG A 51 -5.34 -12.26 -3.44
N PHE A 52 -6.33 -12.27 -2.55
CA PHE A 52 -6.43 -13.33 -1.56
C PHE A 52 -6.76 -14.67 -2.23
N HIS A 53 -6.11 -15.74 -1.76
CA HIS A 53 -6.42 -17.09 -2.25
C HIS A 53 -7.85 -17.50 -1.92
N GLN A 54 -8.37 -16.99 -0.80
CA GLN A 54 -9.76 -17.17 -0.40
C GLN A 54 -10.28 -15.85 0.16
N PRO A 55 -11.59 -15.59 0.06
CA PRO A 55 -12.15 -14.37 0.61
C PRO A 55 -11.78 -14.19 2.09
N ARG A 56 -11.50 -12.96 2.46
CA ARG A 56 -11.06 -12.58 3.81
C ARG A 56 -11.90 -11.44 4.35
N HIS A 57 -12.13 -11.45 5.65
CA HIS A 57 -12.67 -10.29 6.34
C HIS A 57 -11.48 -9.38 6.71
N VAL A 58 -11.39 -8.24 6.06
CA VAL A 58 -10.33 -7.26 6.32
C VAL A 58 -10.88 -6.21 7.27
N ARG A 59 -10.19 -5.98 8.37
CA ARG A 59 -10.61 -5.04 9.41
C ARG A 59 -9.65 -3.88 9.62
N ARG A 60 -8.42 -4.02 9.17
CA ARG A 60 -7.41 -3.01 9.43
C ARG A 60 -6.38 -2.99 8.30
N ILE A 61 -6.02 -1.78 7.87
CA ILE A 61 -4.99 -1.57 6.84
C ILE A 61 -4.04 -0.51 7.36
N ARG A 62 -2.74 -0.79 7.31
CA ARG A 62 -1.71 0.16 7.71
C ARG A 62 -0.73 0.35 6.57
N LEU A 63 -0.42 1.63 6.28
CA LEU A 63 0.59 2.00 5.30
C LEU A 63 1.60 2.91 5.96
N VAL A 64 2.87 2.69 5.64
CA VAL A 64 3.97 3.59 6.00
C VAL A 64 4.77 3.87 4.75
N ILE A 65 4.99 5.16 4.48
CA ILE A 65 5.81 5.61 3.37
C ILE A 65 6.82 6.61 3.92
N ALA A 66 8.10 6.26 3.85
CA ALA A 66 9.18 7.13 4.28
C ALA A 66 9.91 7.62 3.04
N ASP A 67 10.00 8.93 2.88
CA ASP A 67 10.71 9.53 1.75
C ASP A 67 11.43 10.80 2.19
N PRO A 68 12.69 10.68 2.62
CA PRO A 68 13.47 11.84 3.01
C PRO A 68 14.07 12.60 1.81
N ASP A 69 13.96 12.07 0.60
CA ASP A 69 14.72 12.53 -0.55
C ASP A 69 13.94 13.40 -1.52
N GLN A 70 12.62 13.26 -1.55
CA GLN A 70 11.77 13.92 -2.53
C GLN A 70 10.75 14.83 -1.86
N THR A 71 10.60 16.05 -2.38
CA THR A 71 9.49 16.94 -2.02
C THR A 71 8.39 16.72 -3.06
N ARG A 72 7.21 16.28 -2.60
CA ARG A 72 6.14 15.92 -3.52
C ARG A 72 4.81 15.83 -2.79
N THR A 73 3.72 15.92 -3.54
CA THR A 73 2.37 15.68 -3.03
C THR A 73 1.89 14.35 -3.59
N GLN A 74 1.78 13.38 -2.72
CA GLN A 74 1.37 12.03 -3.09
C GLN A 74 -0.13 11.86 -2.87
N GLU A 75 -0.74 11.08 -3.74
CA GLU A 75 -2.11 10.60 -3.52
C GLU A 75 -2.12 9.08 -3.69
N PHE A 76 -2.75 8.38 -2.75
CA PHE A 76 -3.02 6.96 -2.98
C PHE A 76 -4.51 6.68 -2.82
N THR A 77 -4.95 5.62 -3.47
CA THR A 77 -6.32 5.12 -3.39
C THR A 77 -6.27 3.63 -3.12
N ILE A 78 -7.04 3.20 -2.13
CA ILE A 78 -7.23 1.77 -1.85
C ILE A 78 -8.61 1.39 -2.32
N THR A 79 -8.71 0.36 -3.14
CA THR A 79 -9.97 -0.22 -3.56
C THR A 79 -10.06 -1.66 -3.12
N CYS A 80 -11.27 -2.13 -2.88
CA CYS A 80 -11.55 -3.50 -2.48
C CYS A 80 -12.50 -4.14 -3.47
N SER A 81 -12.18 -5.37 -3.88
CA SER A 81 -13.08 -6.22 -4.62
C SER A 81 -13.61 -7.28 -3.67
N SER A 82 -14.87 -7.66 -3.83
CA SER A 82 -15.50 -8.66 -2.96
C SER A 82 -16.08 -9.80 -3.80
N ASN A 83 -16.27 -10.94 -3.13
CA ASN A 83 -16.85 -12.13 -3.75
C ASN A 83 -18.32 -11.95 -4.14
N ARG A 84 -18.98 -10.91 -3.62
CA ARG A 84 -20.40 -10.68 -3.81
C ARG A 84 -20.69 -9.58 -4.83
N GLY A 85 -20.25 -9.72 -6.04
CA GLY A 85 -20.65 -8.79 -7.06
C GLY A 85 -19.51 -8.15 -7.80
N GLU A 86 -18.29 -8.62 -7.58
CA GLU A 86 -17.12 -8.20 -8.33
C GLU A 86 -16.95 -6.68 -8.40
N ARG A 87 -17.45 -5.97 -7.40
CA ARG A 87 -17.43 -4.51 -7.40
C ARG A 87 -16.15 -4.00 -6.80
N HIS A 88 -15.49 -3.12 -7.54
CA HIS A 88 -14.41 -2.32 -7.00
C HIS A 88 -15.03 -1.21 -6.16
N ARG A 89 -14.77 -1.24 -4.88
CA ARG A 89 -15.22 -0.22 -3.95
C ARG A 89 -14.03 0.58 -3.47
N VAL A 90 -14.10 1.91 -3.60
CA VAL A 90 -13.07 2.78 -3.02
C VAL A 90 -13.21 2.73 -1.50
N VAL A 91 -12.13 2.31 -0.85
CA VAL A 91 -12.04 2.26 0.61
C VAL A 91 -11.59 3.59 1.16
N VAL A 92 -10.51 4.14 0.56
CA VAL A 92 -9.93 5.41 1.01
C VAL A 92 -9.14 6.04 -0.12
N ARG A 93 -9.12 7.38 -0.13
CA ARG A 93 -8.24 8.19 -0.96
C ARG A 93 -7.56 9.19 -0.05
N GLN A 94 -6.24 9.25 -0.10
CA GLN A 94 -5.44 10.03 0.85
C GLN A 94 -4.35 10.78 0.12
N GLN A 95 -4.16 12.06 0.48
CA GLN A 95 -3.04 12.86 0.01
C GLN A 95 -2.08 13.15 1.15
N PHE A 96 -0.82 13.33 0.82
CA PHE A 96 0.22 13.68 1.78
C PHE A 96 1.30 14.52 1.10
N ASN A 97 1.71 15.60 1.75
CA ASN A 97 2.77 16.47 1.25
C ASN A 97 4.09 16.10 1.91
N PHE A 98 4.98 15.47 1.16
CA PHE A 98 6.35 15.24 1.61
C PHE A 98 7.14 16.53 1.50
N SER A 99 7.84 16.88 2.58
CA SER A 99 8.64 18.07 2.65
C SER A 99 9.78 17.85 3.66
N ARG A 100 10.63 18.87 3.86
CA ARG A 100 11.73 18.76 4.82
C ARG A 100 11.27 18.43 6.24
N GLY A 101 10.11 18.94 6.64
CA GLY A 101 9.56 18.71 7.97
C GLY A 101 8.58 17.54 8.04
N ALA A 102 8.31 16.88 6.93
CA ALA A 102 7.32 15.81 6.85
C ALA A 102 7.81 14.74 5.86
N THR A 103 8.66 13.84 6.34
CA THR A 103 9.33 12.83 5.51
C THR A 103 8.71 11.45 5.63
N THR A 104 7.73 11.28 6.53
CA THR A 104 7.12 9.97 6.74
C THR A 104 5.61 10.12 6.84
N GLU A 105 4.90 9.38 6.00
CA GLU A 105 3.46 9.25 6.06
C GLU A 105 3.11 7.94 6.76
N VAL A 106 2.28 8.01 7.81
CA VAL A 106 1.75 6.83 8.49
C VAL A 106 0.23 6.92 8.46
N GLU A 107 -0.41 5.97 7.81
CA GLU A 107 -1.87 5.91 7.72
C GLU A 107 -2.35 4.56 8.23
N GLU A 108 -3.35 4.59 9.09
CA GLU A 108 -3.94 3.37 9.61
C GLU A 108 -5.46 3.52 9.56
N TYR A 109 -6.11 2.54 8.93
CA TYR A 109 -7.55 2.57 8.71
C TYR A 109 -8.22 1.38 9.37
N HIS A 110 -9.28 1.67 10.12
CA HIS A 110 -10.20 0.64 10.61
C HIS A 110 -11.32 0.52 9.59
N VAL A 111 -11.47 -0.66 9.05
CA VAL A 111 -12.42 -0.94 7.97
C VAL A 111 -13.25 -2.15 8.30
N ASP A 112 -14.30 -2.35 7.54
CA ASP A 112 -15.14 -3.57 7.63
C ASP A 112 -15.38 -4.06 6.21
N LEU A 113 -14.51 -4.96 5.76
CA LEU A 113 -14.54 -5.50 4.40
C LEU A 113 -14.72 -7.02 4.49
N PRO A 114 -15.96 -7.49 4.70
CA PRO A 114 -16.24 -8.92 4.69
C PRO A 114 -16.09 -9.46 3.28
N ASP A 115 -15.66 -10.67 3.13
CA ASP A 115 -15.55 -11.33 1.81
C ASP A 115 -14.64 -10.60 0.81
N ALA A 116 -13.60 -9.90 1.28
CA ALA A 116 -12.65 -9.27 0.38
C ALA A 116 -11.88 -10.32 -0.42
N THR A 117 -11.88 -10.17 -1.74
CA THR A 117 -11.12 -11.04 -2.64
C THR A 117 -9.84 -10.39 -3.11
N ALA A 118 -9.82 -9.06 -3.16
CA ALA A 118 -8.62 -8.32 -3.56
C ALA A 118 -8.62 -6.92 -2.97
N LEU A 119 -7.41 -6.44 -2.70
CA LEU A 119 -7.16 -5.03 -2.41
C LEU A 119 -6.23 -4.51 -3.50
N GLU A 120 -6.47 -3.28 -3.93
CA GLU A 120 -5.59 -2.60 -4.88
C GLU A 120 -5.18 -1.26 -4.28
N LEU A 121 -3.88 -1.01 -4.27
CA LEU A 121 -3.30 0.26 -3.86
C LEU A 121 -2.76 0.95 -5.10
N ARG A 122 -3.34 2.09 -5.43
CA ARG A 122 -2.87 2.92 -6.55
C ARG A 122 -2.15 4.12 -5.97
N ILE A 123 -0.90 4.30 -6.35
CA ILE A 123 -0.06 5.39 -5.84
C ILE A 123 0.26 6.33 -7.00
N VAL A 124 -0.13 7.59 -6.84
CA VAL A 124 0.32 8.70 -7.69
C VAL A 124 1.42 9.39 -6.88
N PRO A 125 2.70 9.17 -7.20
CA PRO A 125 3.78 9.64 -6.34
C PRO A 125 3.86 11.16 -6.25
N ASP A 126 3.46 11.87 -7.30
CA ASP A 126 3.34 13.32 -7.27
C ASP A 126 2.17 13.75 -8.15
N VAL A 127 1.13 14.31 -7.55
CA VAL A 127 -0.05 14.78 -8.28
C VAL A 127 0.26 15.95 -9.19
N GLY A 128 1.35 16.66 -8.96
CA GLY A 128 1.85 17.72 -9.85
C GLY A 128 2.60 17.21 -11.06
N GLY A 129 2.80 15.90 -11.18
CA GLY A 129 3.59 15.30 -12.23
C GLY A 129 5.06 15.24 -11.86
N GLY A 130 5.93 15.08 -12.86
CA GLY A 130 7.36 15.04 -12.62
C GLY A 130 7.92 13.63 -12.53
N ALA A 131 9.12 13.52 -11.96
CA ALA A 131 9.92 12.30 -11.98
C ALA A 131 9.96 11.55 -10.66
N ALA A 132 9.03 11.85 -9.75
CA ALA A 132 9.00 11.17 -8.44
C ALA A 132 8.78 9.67 -8.58
N ILE A 133 9.47 8.91 -7.75
CA ILE A 133 9.41 7.45 -7.72
C ILE A 133 8.61 7.03 -6.49
N ALA A 134 7.61 6.19 -6.70
CA ALA A 134 6.78 5.67 -5.61
C ALA A 134 7.59 4.75 -4.71
N ARG A 135 7.33 4.82 -3.40
CA ARG A 135 7.98 4.03 -2.36
C ARG A 135 6.92 3.55 -1.37
N LEU A 136 7.18 2.42 -0.73
CA LEU A 136 6.29 1.89 0.30
C LEU A 136 7.13 1.13 1.32
N THR A 137 7.10 1.60 2.56
CA THR A 137 7.86 0.99 3.65
C THR A 137 7.10 -0.17 4.28
N GLU A 138 5.80 0.01 4.50
CA GLU A 138 4.95 -1.05 5.06
C GLU A 138 3.56 -1.02 4.43
N LEU A 139 3.06 -2.21 4.13
CA LEU A 139 1.67 -2.47 3.81
C LEU A 139 1.24 -3.68 4.64
N LEU A 140 0.44 -3.44 5.66
CA LEU A 140 0.01 -4.46 6.60
C LEU A 140 -1.51 -4.50 6.63
N VAL A 141 -2.05 -5.71 6.73
CA VAL A 141 -3.49 -5.99 6.70
C VAL A 141 -3.85 -6.92 7.84
N ALA A 142 -4.94 -6.63 8.50
CA ALA A 142 -5.47 -7.51 9.55
C ALA A 142 -7.00 -7.63 9.48
#